data_64748dbed0b8dc4160429aea503721c2
#
_entry.id   64748dbed0b8dc4160429aea503721c2
#
_cell.length_a   1.000
_cell.length_b   1.000
_cell.length_c   1.000
_cell.angle_alpha   90.00
_cell.angle_beta   90.00
_cell.angle_gamma   90.00
#
_symmetry.space_group_name_H-M   'P 1'
#
loop_
_entity.id
_entity.type
_entity.pdbx_description
1 polymer ?
#
loop_
_entity_poly.entity_id
_entity_poly.type
_entity_poly.pdbx_seq_one_letter_code
_entity_poly.pdbx_strand_id
1 'polypeptide(L)'
;MTRIKNEKKDSLLRWLPVISFIVIAIIFRIYRTSTENHYLLAGSDGPYLPLQVKSMFEHYRLAFSDMPLLFTLCTILAKFLYLLHIGTENECILLSVRFIDTFLPPLSAIPVFLIATELKTKSIKLKFSTYLMVAFAILNFTPLFIFSHQLQKNGLAIFWIFFYLYYILKIIKYESRKDILKAIAIFILCALTHLGSFGLLIFISCLILIFWFVYQKEKIKLTLLKKLLLVGAVLISALVLVAIFDYTRFLRIINIPFKIFEAPVILFAVNGQNFLLHGQILIILVLTNLLAIQGIILILRHRSDMDKYKIIIGLSFATSSMFLANPFLGLEWANRLFMIAYIPLTVLYLILFSAISTRLIRIPTAFTFVFLLAVSFVTALFSKPLISISKEAFAEFQQINNKFIFKRNDAIVSRQDLRLLANWTFQTKGVTDYLLTKNEFGKYNAVYFIRQIKGTNPLIRDIRIPIPSNYSNIFTGDYFEIYKINDNTNLPTEPQKIFKGVKGTIIEILNKKILVKDYKTNKIRTVFTNNIGANILDIHNGMKVEINGEWIPFSLSLNAETIKEIESFD
;
A
#
# COMPACT_ATOMS: atom_id res chain seq x y z
N MET A 1 14.20 42.38 24.82
CA MET A 1 14.52 40.96 25.13
C MET A 1 13.31 40.14 25.55
N THR A 2 12.40 40.61 26.36
CA THR A 2 11.17 39.92 26.82
C THR A 2 10.21 39.52 25.69
N ARG A 3 10.02 40.37 24.66
CA ARG A 3 9.12 40.07 23.51
C ARG A 3 9.61 38.89 22.66
N ILE A 4 10.93 38.81 22.43
CA ILE A 4 11.55 37.71 21.66
C ILE A 4 11.49 36.38 22.45
N LYS A 5 11.64 36.41 23.78
CA LYS A 5 11.47 35.23 24.65
C LYS A 5 10.03 34.72 24.63
N ASN A 6 9.03 35.59 24.63
CA ASN A 6 7.62 35.21 24.57
C ASN A 6 7.23 34.61 23.20
N GLU A 7 7.72 35.18 22.10
CA GLU A 7 7.46 34.61 20.76
C GLU A 7 8.07 33.24 20.58
N LYS A 8 9.28 32.96 21.10
CA LYS A 8 9.88 31.62 21.10
C LYS A 8 9.11 30.61 21.96
N LYS A 9 8.65 31.04 23.15
CA LYS A 9 7.83 30.21 24.06
C LYS A 9 6.48 29.86 23.43
N ASP A 10 5.83 30.80 22.79
CA ASP A 10 4.57 30.59 22.07
C ASP A 10 4.75 29.67 20.83
N SER A 11 5.89 29.77 20.17
CA SER A 11 6.24 28.88 19.07
C SER A 11 6.40 27.43 19.55
N LEU A 12 7.10 27.20 20.64
CA LEU A 12 7.33 25.86 21.21
C LEU A 12 6.02 25.22 21.68
N LEU A 13 5.16 25.98 22.36
CA LEU A 13 3.86 25.50 22.83
C LEU A 13 2.93 25.04 21.71
N ARG A 14 3.08 25.56 20.48
CA ARG A 14 2.29 25.12 19.32
C ARG A 14 2.69 23.72 18.81
N TRP A 15 3.94 23.32 19.03
CA TRP A 15 4.41 22.00 18.63
C TRP A 15 4.05 20.88 19.62
N LEU A 16 3.72 21.23 20.86
CA LEU A 16 3.43 20.24 21.90
C LEU A 16 2.33 19.24 21.52
N PRO A 17 1.15 19.66 21.00
CA PRO A 17 0.13 18.69 20.57
C PRO A 17 0.61 17.81 19.41
N VAL A 18 1.40 18.36 18.47
CA VAL A 18 1.93 17.61 17.32
C VAL A 18 2.89 16.52 17.81
N ILE A 19 3.80 16.88 18.72
CA ILE A 19 4.73 15.94 19.34
C ILE A 19 3.96 14.85 20.10
N SER A 20 2.91 15.23 20.86
CA SER A 20 2.07 14.26 21.56
C SER A 20 1.42 13.25 20.61
N PHE A 21 0.90 13.68 19.47
CA PHE A 21 0.33 12.77 18.46
C PHE A 21 1.39 11.86 17.85
N ILE A 22 2.58 12.37 17.56
CA ILE A 22 3.71 11.56 17.08
C ILE A 22 4.06 10.49 18.12
N VAL A 23 4.19 10.87 19.39
CA VAL A 23 4.50 9.94 20.48
C VAL A 23 3.41 8.87 20.63
N ILE A 24 2.13 9.25 20.60
CA ILE A 24 1.01 8.29 20.64
C ILE A 24 1.10 7.30 19.48
N ALA A 25 1.36 7.78 18.25
CA ALA A 25 1.50 6.91 17.10
C ALA A 25 2.70 5.95 17.22
N ILE A 26 3.83 6.44 17.74
CA ILE A 26 5.03 5.61 17.99
C ILE A 26 4.73 4.56 19.06
N ILE A 27 4.15 4.95 20.19
CA ILE A 27 3.80 4.01 21.28
C ILE A 27 2.85 2.92 20.76
N PHE A 28 1.83 3.30 19.96
CA PHE A 28 0.92 2.33 19.37
C PHE A 28 1.66 1.34 18.47
N ARG A 29 2.58 1.82 17.62
CA ARG A 29 3.37 0.95 16.73
C ARG A 29 4.32 0.04 17.51
N ILE A 30 4.95 0.51 18.57
CA ILE A 30 5.77 -0.30 19.48
C ILE A 30 4.90 -1.38 20.15
N TYR A 31 3.72 -1.00 20.68
CA TYR A 31 2.77 -1.95 21.27
C TYR A 31 2.39 -3.04 20.26
N ARG A 32 2.08 -2.67 19.02
CA ARG A 32 1.75 -3.63 17.96
C ARG A 32 2.91 -4.57 17.66
N THR A 33 4.14 -4.04 17.55
CA THR A 33 5.33 -4.87 17.34
C THR A 33 5.55 -5.87 18.49
N SER A 34 5.23 -5.49 19.73
CA SER A 34 5.36 -6.39 20.89
C SER A 34 4.29 -7.50 20.92
N THR A 35 3.10 -7.24 20.36
CA THR A 35 2.02 -8.24 20.30
C THR A 35 2.11 -9.14 19.06
N GLU A 36 2.89 -8.74 18.07
CA GLU A 36 3.17 -9.52 16.87
C GLU A 36 4.35 -10.47 17.12
N ASN A 37 4.61 -11.35 16.16
CA ASN A 37 5.75 -12.25 16.23
C ASN A 37 7.07 -11.44 16.27
N HIS A 38 7.82 -11.55 17.37
CA HIS A 38 9.04 -10.77 17.62
C HIS A 38 10.13 -10.92 16.53
N TYR A 39 10.05 -11.96 15.70
CA TYR A 39 11.11 -12.31 14.74
C TYR A 39 10.86 -11.77 13.34
N LEU A 40 9.59 -11.65 12.92
CA LEU A 40 9.24 -11.25 11.57
C LEU A 40 8.14 -10.20 11.57
N LEU A 41 8.09 -9.41 10.52
CA LEU A 41 7.01 -8.47 10.27
C LEU A 41 5.74 -9.22 9.87
N ALA A 42 4.58 -8.61 10.13
CA ALA A 42 3.29 -9.19 9.78
C ALA A 42 3.05 -9.22 8.27
N GLY A 43 2.10 -10.05 7.85
CA GLY A 43 1.67 -10.20 6.47
C GLY A 43 2.45 -11.23 5.67
N SER A 44 1.99 -11.47 4.45
CA SER A 44 2.63 -12.40 3.50
C SER A 44 4.01 -11.91 3.04
N ASP A 45 4.24 -10.61 3.12
CA ASP A 45 5.50 -9.97 2.73
C ASP A 45 6.41 -9.69 3.93
N GLY A 46 6.10 -10.21 5.12
CA GLY A 46 6.87 -9.98 6.32
C GLY A 46 8.38 -10.20 6.19
N PRO A 47 8.85 -11.31 5.60
CA PRO A 47 10.27 -11.55 5.36
C PRO A 47 10.85 -10.76 4.17
N TYR A 48 10.02 -10.14 3.32
CA TYR A 48 10.47 -9.48 2.09
C TYR A 48 11.39 -8.29 2.35
N LEU A 49 11.00 -7.40 3.29
CA LEU A 49 11.83 -6.24 3.59
C LEU A 49 13.20 -6.61 4.18
N PRO A 50 13.26 -7.43 5.24
CA PRO A 50 14.55 -7.88 5.78
C PRO A 50 15.42 -8.54 4.73
N LEU A 51 14.87 -9.36 3.83
CA LEU A 51 15.60 -10.03 2.78
C LEU A 51 16.20 -9.04 1.76
N GLN A 52 15.45 -8.01 1.36
CA GLN A 52 15.96 -6.94 0.50
C GLN A 52 17.09 -6.16 1.17
N VAL A 53 16.92 -5.83 2.46
CA VAL A 53 17.94 -5.13 3.25
C VAL A 53 19.19 -6.00 3.40
N LYS A 54 19.05 -7.30 3.64
CA LYS A 54 20.17 -8.25 3.73
C LYS A 54 20.95 -8.30 2.43
N SER A 55 20.28 -8.42 1.30
CA SER A 55 20.92 -8.42 -0.01
C SER A 55 21.68 -7.11 -0.28
N MET A 56 21.15 -5.97 0.12
CA MET A 56 21.85 -4.68 0.04
C MET A 56 23.00 -4.57 1.02
N PHE A 57 22.87 -5.16 2.21
CA PHE A 57 23.92 -5.17 3.24
C PHE A 57 25.14 -5.98 2.77
N GLU A 58 24.91 -7.20 2.25
CA GLU A 58 25.94 -8.14 1.82
C GLU A 58 26.48 -7.84 0.41
N HIS A 59 25.59 -7.47 -0.54
CA HIS A 59 25.90 -7.46 -1.98
C HIS A 59 25.69 -6.10 -2.67
N TYR A 60 25.30 -5.06 -1.94
CA TYR A 60 25.02 -3.70 -2.46
C TYR A 60 23.96 -3.67 -3.58
N ARG A 61 23.10 -4.66 -3.67
CA ARG A 61 22.01 -4.77 -4.66
C ARG A 61 20.77 -5.37 -4.03
N LEU A 62 19.62 -5.06 -4.62
CA LEU A 62 18.35 -5.63 -4.21
C LEU A 62 18.27 -7.13 -4.60
N ALA A 63 17.66 -7.96 -3.76
CA ALA A 63 17.36 -9.34 -4.07
C ALA A 63 16.31 -9.47 -5.18
N PHE A 64 15.34 -8.55 -5.18
CA PHE A 64 14.27 -8.46 -6.16
C PHE A 64 14.16 -7.03 -6.67
N SER A 65 13.76 -6.86 -7.94
CA SER A 65 13.53 -5.53 -8.53
C SER A 65 12.47 -4.76 -7.74
N ASP A 66 12.85 -3.58 -7.20
CA ASP A 66 11.97 -2.70 -6.45
C ASP A 66 12.58 -1.30 -6.31
N MET A 67 11.79 -0.34 -5.79
CA MET A 67 12.26 1.01 -5.49
C MET A 67 13.19 1.02 -4.28
N PRO A 68 14.41 1.58 -4.39
CA PRO A 68 15.49 1.29 -3.47
C PRO A 68 15.49 2.09 -2.16
N LEU A 69 14.80 3.24 -2.06
CA LEU A 69 15.05 4.22 -1.01
C LEU A 69 14.83 3.67 0.41
N LEU A 70 13.70 2.99 0.66
CA LEU A 70 13.44 2.41 1.99
C LEU A 70 14.52 1.41 2.38
N PHE A 71 14.88 0.51 1.46
CA PHE A 71 15.89 -0.52 1.72
C PHE A 71 17.26 0.09 1.97
N THR A 72 17.62 1.15 1.23
CA THR A 72 18.87 1.89 1.44
C THR A 72 18.92 2.51 2.83
N LEU A 73 17.83 3.17 3.27
CA LEU A 73 17.77 3.76 4.62
C LEU A 73 17.90 2.68 5.71
N CYS A 74 17.20 1.56 5.56
CA CYS A 74 17.32 0.43 6.49
C CYS A 74 18.74 -0.15 6.48
N THR A 75 19.38 -0.29 5.31
CA THR A 75 20.73 -0.83 5.19
C THR A 75 21.76 0.08 5.86
N ILE A 76 21.66 1.40 5.66
CA ILE A 76 22.55 2.37 6.32
C ILE A 76 22.41 2.23 7.84
N LEU A 77 21.20 2.19 8.36
CA LEU A 77 20.96 2.04 9.79
C LEU A 77 21.45 0.67 10.30
N ALA A 78 21.18 -0.42 9.57
CA ALA A 78 21.65 -1.76 9.94
C ALA A 78 23.18 -1.84 10.02
N LYS A 79 23.90 -1.27 9.04
CA LYS A 79 25.37 -1.19 9.05
C LYS A 79 25.89 -0.37 10.23
N PHE A 80 25.22 0.76 10.53
CA PHE A 80 25.58 1.58 11.68
C PHE A 80 25.40 0.82 13.00
N LEU A 81 24.28 0.12 13.19
CA LEU A 81 24.03 -0.70 14.38
C LEU A 81 25.04 -1.85 14.51
N TYR A 82 25.37 -2.49 13.38
CA TYR A 82 26.35 -3.56 13.35
C TYR A 82 27.76 -3.07 13.71
N LEU A 83 28.18 -1.90 13.20
CA LEU A 83 29.45 -1.26 13.57
C LEU A 83 29.51 -0.89 15.06
N LEU A 84 28.37 -0.59 15.68
CA LEU A 84 28.29 -0.34 17.13
C LEU A 84 28.20 -1.64 17.97
N HIS A 85 28.33 -2.81 17.34
CA HIS A 85 28.24 -4.13 18.00
C HIS A 85 26.94 -4.33 18.81
N ILE A 86 25.80 -3.77 18.36
CA ILE A 86 24.51 -3.89 19.08
C ILE A 86 23.92 -5.30 18.96
N GLY A 87 24.29 -6.07 17.93
CA GLY A 87 23.86 -7.44 17.72
C GLY A 87 24.47 -8.07 16.48
N THR A 88 24.02 -9.27 16.16
CA THR A 88 24.37 -9.95 14.90
C THR A 88 23.85 -9.18 13.69
N GLU A 89 24.38 -9.48 12.51
CA GLU A 89 23.93 -8.88 11.25
C GLU A 89 22.41 -8.98 11.07
N ASN A 90 21.85 -10.18 11.25
CA ASN A 90 20.40 -10.40 11.10
C ASN A 90 19.58 -9.60 12.12
N GLU A 91 20.03 -9.50 13.37
CA GLU A 91 19.37 -8.69 14.41
C GLU A 91 19.42 -7.20 14.07
N CYS A 92 20.57 -6.70 13.60
CA CYS A 92 20.72 -5.30 13.19
C CYS A 92 19.82 -4.97 11.98
N ILE A 93 19.68 -5.89 11.01
CA ILE A 93 18.78 -5.74 9.88
C ILE A 93 17.31 -5.68 10.37
N LEU A 94 16.87 -6.64 11.18
CA LEU A 94 15.50 -6.66 11.70
C LEU A 94 15.20 -5.41 12.55
N LEU A 95 16.14 -5.01 13.41
CA LEU A 95 16.00 -3.81 14.23
C LEU A 95 15.90 -2.55 13.38
N SER A 96 16.73 -2.43 12.33
CA SER A 96 16.71 -1.26 11.44
C SER A 96 15.38 -1.15 10.69
N VAL A 97 14.85 -2.25 10.17
CA VAL A 97 13.56 -2.28 9.46
C VAL A 97 12.42 -1.87 10.41
N ARG A 98 12.40 -2.41 11.63
CA ARG A 98 11.40 -2.05 12.65
C ARG A 98 11.52 -0.61 13.10
N PHE A 99 12.74 -0.13 13.30
CA PHE A 99 12.98 1.26 13.71
C PHE A 99 12.45 2.24 12.66
N ILE A 100 12.82 2.05 11.40
CA ILE A 100 12.38 2.91 10.30
C ILE A 100 10.85 2.89 10.19
N ASP A 101 10.23 1.70 10.24
CA ASP A 101 8.77 1.57 10.19
C ASP A 101 8.06 2.23 11.39
N THR A 102 8.62 2.13 12.56
CA THR A 102 8.01 2.66 13.79
C THR A 102 8.11 4.19 13.86
N PHE A 103 9.25 4.77 13.52
CA PHE A 103 9.53 6.17 13.79
C PHE A 103 9.28 7.11 12.61
N LEU A 104 9.57 6.72 11.35
CA LEU A 104 9.46 7.64 10.22
C LEU A 104 8.02 7.99 9.82
N PRO A 105 7.07 7.05 9.69
CA PRO A 105 5.72 7.39 9.25
C PRO A 105 4.98 8.38 10.17
N PRO A 106 5.05 8.28 11.50
CA PRO A 106 4.46 9.27 12.40
C PRO A 106 4.97 10.69 12.21
N LEU A 107 6.21 10.87 11.72
CA LEU A 107 6.76 12.18 11.42
C LEU A 107 6.01 12.90 10.29
N SER A 108 5.11 12.23 9.58
CA SER A 108 4.18 12.87 8.62
C SER A 108 3.32 13.96 9.27
N ALA A 109 3.14 13.94 10.58
CA ALA A 109 2.52 15.03 11.33
C ALA A 109 3.23 16.38 11.13
N ILE A 110 4.56 16.36 10.93
CA ILE A 110 5.37 17.57 10.76
C ILE A 110 4.95 18.34 9.50
N PRO A 111 5.04 17.76 8.29
CA PRO A 111 4.63 18.47 7.08
C PRO A 111 3.13 18.82 7.08
N VAL A 112 2.25 18.02 7.67
CA VAL A 112 0.83 18.37 7.83
C VAL A 112 0.66 19.62 8.71
N PHE A 113 1.39 19.70 9.81
CA PHE A 113 1.39 20.89 10.67
C PHE A 113 2.00 22.12 9.96
N LEU A 114 3.05 21.94 9.16
CA LEU A 114 3.63 23.01 8.35
C LEU A 114 2.61 23.51 7.29
N ILE A 115 1.85 22.64 6.63
CA ILE A 115 0.74 23.02 5.75
C ILE A 115 -0.28 23.87 6.53
N ALA A 116 -0.67 23.41 7.71
CA ALA A 116 -1.63 24.12 8.55
C ALA A 116 -1.15 25.50 8.97
N THR A 117 0.13 25.66 9.31
CA THR A 117 0.73 26.95 9.67
C THR A 117 0.82 27.89 8.48
N GLU A 118 1.11 27.35 7.28
CA GLU A 118 1.21 28.11 6.04
C GLU A 118 -0.15 28.64 5.56
N LEU A 119 -1.21 27.87 5.78
CA LEU A 119 -2.60 28.26 5.46
C LEU A 119 -3.16 29.32 6.38
N LYS A 120 -2.52 29.55 7.54
CA LYS A 120 -2.99 30.50 8.55
C LYS A 120 -2.86 31.93 8.05
N THR A 121 -3.90 32.73 8.25
CA THR A 121 -3.84 34.20 8.16
C THR A 121 -3.19 34.80 9.42
N LYS A 122 -2.44 35.88 9.29
CA LYS A 122 -1.57 36.46 10.34
C LYS A 122 -2.23 36.69 11.73
N SER A 123 -3.54 36.82 11.77
CA SER A 123 -4.28 37.22 12.99
C SER A 123 -4.96 36.09 13.77
N ILE A 124 -4.98 34.85 13.25
CA ILE A 124 -5.78 33.75 13.81
C ILE A 124 -4.91 32.77 14.58
N LYS A 125 -5.20 32.50 15.87
CA LYS A 125 -4.59 31.39 16.63
C LYS A 125 -4.92 30.07 15.95
N LEU A 126 -3.99 29.09 15.97
CA LEU A 126 -4.27 27.73 15.51
C LEU A 126 -5.42 27.15 16.32
N LYS A 127 -6.48 26.74 15.63
CA LYS A 127 -7.71 26.26 16.25
C LYS A 127 -7.59 24.75 16.52
N PHE A 128 -8.38 24.23 17.45
CA PHE A 128 -8.49 22.81 17.74
C PHE A 128 -8.67 21.95 16.47
N SER A 129 -9.51 22.39 15.52
CA SER A 129 -9.75 21.71 14.25
C SER A 129 -8.48 21.50 13.40
N THR A 130 -7.48 22.38 13.52
CA THR A 130 -6.19 22.21 12.85
C THR A 130 -5.39 21.04 13.44
N TYR A 131 -5.30 20.99 14.77
CA TYR A 131 -4.64 19.87 15.46
C TYR A 131 -5.38 18.55 15.24
N LEU A 132 -6.71 18.60 15.15
CA LEU A 132 -7.52 17.44 14.81
C LEU A 132 -7.14 16.86 13.42
N MET A 133 -6.90 17.72 12.43
CA MET A 133 -6.46 17.25 11.10
C MET A 133 -5.05 16.66 11.12
N VAL A 134 -4.14 17.23 11.94
CA VAL A 134 -2.81 16.64 12.14
C VAL A 134 -2.92 15.26 12.80
N ALA A 135 -3.76 15.13 13.84
CA ALA A 135 -4.03 13.85 14.48
C ALA A 135 -4.65 12.86 13.49
N PHE A 136 -5.65 13.29 12.69
CA PHE A 136 -6.30 12.45 11.69
C PHE A 136 -5.31 11.93 10.64
N ALA A 137 -4.34 12.74 10.22
CA ALA A 137 -3.33 12.33 9.25
C ALA A 137 -2.49 11.12 9.68
N ILE A 138 -2.24 10.95 10.99
CA ILE A 138 -1.31 9.92 11.49
C ILE A 138 -1.95 8.89 12.43
N LEU A 139 -3.11 9.19 13.03
CA LEU A 139 -3.78 8.31 13.98
C LEU A 139 -5.05 7.66 13.42
N ASN A 140 -5.41 7.88 12.12
CA ASN A 140 -6.48 7.10 11.50
C ASN A 140 -6.03 5.66 11.24
N PHE A 141 -6.99 4.78 10.93
CA PHE A 141 -6.75 3.34 10.80
C PHE A 141 -5.65 2.99 9.78
N THR A 142 -5.61 3.68 8.66
CA THR A 142 -4.67 3.35 7.57
C THR A 142 -3.20 3.55 7.96
N PRO A 143 -2.74 4.76 8.36
CA PRO A 143 -1.34 4.94 8.74
C PRO A 143 -1.00 4.25 10.05
N LEU A 144 -1.96 4.09 10.96
CA LEU A 144 -1.69 3.50 12.26
C LEU A 144 -1.60 1.97 12.22
N PHE A 145 -2.49 1.32 11.46
CA PHE A 145 -2.59 -0.14 11.40
C PHE A 145 -2.12 -0.74 10.08
N ILE A 146 -2.68 -0.30 8.93
CA ILE A 146 -2.42 -0.97 7.65
C ILE A 146 -0.98 -0.72 7.17
N PHE A 147 -0.48 0.53 7.32
CA PHE A 147 0.88 0.88 6.89
C PHE A 147 1.93 0.59 7.97
N SER A 148 1.53 0.03 9.09
CA SER A 148 2.43 -0.52 10.09
C SER A 148 2.69 -1.99 9.77
N HIS A 149 3.95 -2.38 9.65
CA HIS A 149 4.42 -3.76 9.47
C HIS A 149 4.01 -4.47 8.17
N GLN A 150 2.96 -4.03 7.46
CA GLN A 150 2.49 -4.71 6.23
C GLN A 150 2.85 -3.95 4.95
N LEU A 151 2.67 -2.63 4.93
CA LEU A 151 2.88 -1.78 3.76
C LEU A 151 3.83 -0.62 4.08
N GLN A 152 4.99 -0.93 4.60
CA GLN A 152 5.97 0.03 5.13
C GLN A 152 6.42 1.08 4.11
N LYS A 153 6.58 0.68 2.83
CA LYS A 153 6.89 1.64 1.75
C LYS A 153 5.83 2.72 1.61
N ASN A 154 4.56 2.35 1.79
CA ASN A 154 3.46 3.32 1.77
C ASN A 154 3.55 4.27 2.98
N GLY A 155 3.86 3.75 4.16
CA GLY A 155 4.04 4.55 5.37
C GLY A 155 5.11 5.63 5.19
N LEU A 156 6.29 5.26 4.66
CA LEU A 156 7.36 6.23 4.36
C LEU A 156 6.96 7.19 3.23
N ALA A 157 6.28 6.70 2.20
CA ALA A 157 5.88 7.53 1.07
C ALA A 157 4.90 8.64 1.46
N ILE A 158 4.01 8.41 2.46
CA ILE A 158 3.09 9.44 2.98
C ILE A 158 3.86 10.63 3.55
N PHE A 159 4.96 10.39 4.23
CA PHE A 159 5.83 11.45 4.73
C PHE A 159 6.30 12.36 3.58
N TRP A 160 6.75 11.76 2.46
CA TRP A 160 7.13 12.52 1.27
C TRP A 160 5.95 13.21 0.60
N ILE A 161 4.79 12.56 0.53
CA ILE A 161 3.58 13.17 -0.04
C ILE A 161 3.24 14.46 0.67
N PHE A 162 3.14 14.47 2.00
CA PHE A 162 2.80 15.67 2.74
C PHE A 162 3.88 16.76 2.65
N PHE A 163 5.17 16.41 2.60
CA PHE A 163 6.23 17.39 2.33
C PHE A 163 6.13 17.99 0.92
N TYR A 164 5.84 17.16 -0.09
CA TYR A 164 5.60 17.64 -1.44
C TYR A 164 4.44 18.64 -1.47
N LEU A 165 3.31 18.28 -0.87
CA LEU A 165 2.13 19.13 -0.80
C LEU A 165 2.41 20.46 -0.06
N TYR A 166 3.22 20.44 0.99
CA TYR A 166 3.69 21.64 1.66
C TYR A 166 4.47 22.57 0.72
N TYR A 167 5.41 22.02 -0.05
CA TYR A 167 6.19 22.83 -0.99
C TYR A 167 5.36 23.30 -2.19
N ILE A 168 4.44 22.50 -2.70
CA ILE A 168 3.48 22.91 -3.74
C ILE A 168 2.64 24.09 -3.26
N LEU A 169 2.12 24.04 -2.02
CA LEU A 169 1.39 25.14 -1.42
C LEU A 169 2.23 26.43 -1.39
N LYS A 170 3.49 26.33 -0.99
CA LYS A 170 4.41 27.49 -0.97
C LYS A 170 4.73 28.02 -2.36
N ILE A 171 4.94 27.16 -3.34
CA ILE A 171 5.17 27.55 -4.74
C ILE A 171 3.99 28.32 -5.28
N ILE A 172 2.77 27.84 -5.04
CA ILE A 172 1.54 28.49 -5.52
C ILE A 172 1.32 29.84 -4.81
N LYS A 173 1.65 29.92 -3.52
CA LYS A 173 1.43 31.11 -2.71
C LYS A 173 2.49 32.20 -2.89
N TYR A 174 3.78 31.81 -3.05
CA TYR A 174 4.92 32.75 -3.01
C TYR A 174 5.76 32.75 -4.29
N GLU A 175 5.49 31.88 -5.26
CA GLU A 175 6.27 31.72 -6.51
C GLU A 175 7.78 31.46 -6.29
N SER A 176 8.14 30.85 -5.18
CA SER A 176 9.53 30.67 -4.72
C SER A 176 10.27 29.62 -5.56
N ARG A 177 11.36 30.01 -6.25
CA ARG A 177 12.22 29.08 -7.01
C ARG A 177 12.90 28.03 -6.11
N LYS A 178 13.30 28.41 -4.90
CA LYS A 178 13.93 27.49 -3.93
C LYS A 178 12.97 26.37 -3.50
N ASP A 179 11.67 26.69 -3.36
CA ASP A 179 10.68 25.69 -2.99
C ASP A 179 10.34 24.77 -4.16
N ILE A 180 10.52 25.19 -5.43
CA ILE A 180 10.43 24.31 -6.61
C ILE A 180 11.49 23.22 -6.55
N LEU A 181 12.76 23.56 -6.29
CA LEU A 181 13.84 22.58 -6.18
C LEU A 181 13.59 21.58 -5.06
N LYS A 182 13.07 22.04 -3.92
CA LYS A 182 12.71 21.15 -2.81
C LYS A 182 11.54 20.23 -3.18
N ALA A 183 10.51 20.75 -3.86
CA ALA A 183 9.39 19.94 -4.33
C ALA A 183 9.87 18.85 -5.30
N ILE A 184 10.76 19.19 -6.23
CA ILE A 184 11.36 18.23 -7.18
C ILE A 184 12.14 17.14 -6.42
N ALA A 185 12.98 17.53 -5.46
CA ALA A 185 13.75 16.57 -4.67
C ALA A 185 12.83 15.60 -3.91
N ILE A 186 11.79 16.11 -3.25
CA ILE A 186 10.82 15.26 -2.53
C ILE A 186 10.01 14.38 -3.49
N PHE A 187 9.67 14.89 -4.68
CA PHE A 187 8.99 14.13 -5.73
C PHE A 187 9.83 12.91 -6.16
N ILE A 188 11.13 13.11 -6.38
CA ILE A 188 12.07 12.02 -6.69
C ILE A 188 12.19 11.04 -5.52
N LEU A 189 12.30 11.51 -4.28
CA LEU A 189 12.35 10.64 -3.10
C LEU A 189 11.08 9.79 -2.96
N CYS A 190 9.91 10.35 -3.26
CA CYS A 190 8.65 9.59 -3.28
C CYS A 190 8.67 8.50 -4.37
N ALA A 191 9.13 8.83 -5.59
CA ALA A 191 9.26 7.88 -6.69
C ALA A 191 10.19 6.70 -6.31
N LEU A 192 11.34 6.99 -5.71
CA LEU A 192 12.31 6.01 -5.24
C LEU A 192 11.83 5.20 -4.02
N THR A 193 10.74 5.63 -3.37
CA THR A 193 10.15 4.92 -2.23
C THR A 193 9.05 3.94 -2.67
N HIS A 194 8.02 4.46 -3.39
CA HIS A 194 6.84 3.65 -3.72
C HIS A 194 6.08 4.20 -4.93
N LEU A 195 5.94 3.39 -5.97
CA LEU A 195 5.33 3.80 -7.24
C LEU A 195 3.86 4.18 -7.13
N GLY A 196 3.07 3.45 -6.33
CA GLY A 196 1.65 3.77 -6.15
C GLY A 196 1.44 5.14 -5.51
N SER A 197 2.24 5.48 -4.50
CA SER A 197 2.23 6.79 -3.83
C SER A 197 2.75 7.89 -4.75
N PHE A 198 3.74 7.59 -5.58
CA PHE A 198 4.22 8.48 -6.62
C PHE A 198 3.12 8.79 -7.65
N GLY A 199 2.36 7.77 -8.09
CA GLY A 199 1.20 7.96 -8.96
C GLY A 199 0.15 8.90 -8.36
N LEU A 200 -0.07 8.85 -7.04
CA LEU A 200 -0.95 9.79 -6.35
C LEU A 200 -0.42 11.24 -6.44
N LEU A 201 0.90 11.44 -6.28
CA LEU A 201 1.49 12.78 -6.44
C LEU A 201 1.31 13.33 -7.85
N ILE A 202 1.53 12.51 -8.87
CA ILE A 202 1.28 12.87 -10.26
C ILE A 202 -0.18 13.28 -10.44
N PHE A 203 -1.10 12.46 -9.99
CA PHE A 203 -2.53 12.71 -10.13
C PHE A 203 -2.97 14.02 -9.47
N ILE A 204 -2.57 14.25 -8.22
CA ILE A 204 -2.86 15.51 -7.51
C ILE A 204 -2.23 16.70 -8.23
N SER A 205 -1.00 16.58 -8.72
CA SER A 205 -0.32 17.66 -9.43
C SER A 205 -1.05 18.01 -10.74
N CYS A 206 -1.51 17.01 -11.49
CA CYS A 206 -2.32 17.22 -12.68
C CYS A 206 -3.63 17.95 -12.37
N LEU A 207 -4.34 17.57 -11.32
CA LEU A 207 -5.57 18.26 -10.91
C LEU A 207 -5.32 19.71 -10.48
N ILE A 208 -4.24 19.97 -9.74
CA ILE A 208 -3.85 21.34 -9.37
C ILE A 208 -3.59 22.17 -10.63
N LEU A 209 -2.89 21.61 -11.62
CA LEU A 209 -2.64 22.30 -12.89
C LEU A 209 -3.94 22.56 -13.66
N ILE A 210 -4.84 21.58 -13.77
CA ILE A 210 -6.15 21.73 -14.42
C ILE A 210 -6.94 22.87 -13.77
N PHE A 211 -7.11 22.83 -12.44
CA PHE A 211 -7.86 23.88 -11.73
C PHE A 211 -7.16 25.22 -11.79
N TRP A 212 -5.84 25.24 -11.82
CA TRP A 212 -5.08 26.47 -12.05
C TRP A 212 -5.42 27.09 -13.41
N PHE A 213 -5.42 26.29 -14.48
CA PHE A 213 -5.79 26.78 -15.82
C PHE A 213 -7.24 27.27 -15.88
N VAL A 214 -8.17 26.50 -15.36
CA VAL A 214 -9.61 26.87 -15.33
C VAL A 214 -9.84 28.20 -14.59
N TYR A 215 -9.07 28.45 -13.52
CA TYR A 215 -9.24 29.64 -12.70
C TYR A 215 -8.47 30.87 -13.16
N GLN A 216 -7.42 30.67 -13.96
CA GLN A 216 -6.68 31.78 -14.58
C GLN A 216 -7.25 32.08 -15.97
N LYS A 217 -8.35 32.85 -16.05
CA LYS A 217 -8.91 33.33 -17.32
C LYS A 217 -7.99 34.28 -18.09
N GLU A 218 -6.87 34.71 -17.54
CA GLU A 218 -5.92 35.62 -18.19
C GLU A 218 -5.00 34.86 -19.15
N LYS A 219 -4.58 35.58 -20.22
CA LYS A 219 -3.69 35.08 -21.31
C LYS A 219 -2.53 34.27 -20.70
N ILE A 220 -2.35 33.07 -21.21
CA ILE A 220 -1.23 32.19 -20.86
C ILE A 220 0.07 32.94 -21.14
N LYS A 221 0.72 33.47 -20.11
CA LYS A 221 2.04 34.09 -20.25
C LYS A 221 3.07 33.03 -20.59
N LEU A 222 4.03 33.36 -21.44
CA LEU A 222 5.13 32.50 -21.88
C LEU A 222 5.87 31.86 -20.69
N THR A 223 5.92 32.56 -19.54
CA THR A 223 6.45 32.06 -18.26
C THR A 223 5.69 30.86 -17.70
N LEU A 224 4.38 30.78 -17.91
CA LEU A 224 3.55 29.65 -17.46
C LEU A 224 3.82 28.40 -18.31
N LEU A 225 3.93 28.56 -19.64
CA LEU A 225 4.28 27.47 -20.53
C LEU A 225 5.65 26.87 -20.19
N LYS A 226 6.65 27.70 -19.88
CA LYS A 226 7.96 27.25 -19.41
C LYS A 226 7.87 26.48 -18.08
N LYS A 227 7.05 26.91 -17.12
CA LYS A 227 6.81 26.19 -15.86
C LYS A 227 6.14 24.83 -16.11
N LEU A 228 5.19 24.75 -17.03
CA LEU A 228 4.52 23.49 -17.42
C LEU A 228 5.47 22.52 -18.12
N LEU A 229 6.30 23.02 -19.03
CA LEU A 229 7.32 22.21 -19.69
C LEU A 229 8.32 21.66 -18.66
N LEU A 230 8.72 22.47 -17.69
CA LEU A 230 9.60 22.01 -16.60
C LEU A 230 8.94 20.89 -15.76
N VAL A 231 7.66 21.07 -15.37
CA VAL A 231 6.92 20.02 -14.64
C VAL A 231 6.79 18.78 -15.50
N GLY A 232 6.46 18.92 -16.80
CA GLY A 232 6.41 17.80 -17.74
C GLY A 232 7.76 17.08 -17.86
N ALA A 233 8.86 17.81 -17.96
CA ALA A 233 10.21 17.23 -18.00
C ALA A 233 10.55 16.46 -16.73
N VAL A 234 10.18 16.98 -15.55
CA VAL A 234 10.38 16.30 -14.27
C VAL A 234 9.54 15.02 -14.17
N LEU A 235 8.29 15.06 -14.64
CA LEU A 235 7.41 13.89 -14.70
C LEU A 235 7.99 12.79 -15.60
N ILE A 236 8.44 13.18 -16.81
CA ILE A 236 9.08 12.27 -17.76
C ILE A 236 10.35 11.68 -17.15
N SER A 237 11.21 12.52 -16.56
CA SER A 237 12.44 12.05 -15.91
C SER A 237 12.17 11.05 -14.79
N ALA A 238 11.14 11.30 -13.99
CA ALA A 238 10.75 10.38 -12.92
C ALA A 238 10.19 9.06 -13.48
N LEU A 239 9.43 9.08 -14.57
CA LEU A 239 8.97 7.87 -15.27
C LEU A 239 10.14 7.08 -15.87
N VAL A 240 11.13 7.77 -16.43
CA VAL A 240 12.37 7.14 -16.92
C VAL A 240 13.14 6.47 -15.79
N LEU A 241 13.26 7.13 -14.62
CA LEU A 241 13.88 6.51 -13.44
C LEU A 241 13.15 5.22 -13.04
N VAL A 242 11.81 5.24 -13.02
CA VAL A 242 11.03 4.03 -12.76
C VAL A 242 11.32 2.93 -13.77
N ALA A 243 11.40 3.27 -15.07
CA ALA A 243 11.69 2.30 -16.12
C ALA A 243 13.08 1.66 -15.95
N ILE A 244 14.06 2.43 -15.47
CA ILE A 244 15.42 1.93 -15.20
C ILE A 244 15.43 0.95 -14.03
N PHE A 245 14.72 1.25 -12.95
CA PHE A 245 14.74 0.41 -11.74
C PHE A 245 13.78 -0.78 -11.81
N ASP A 246 12.63 -0.63 -12.48
CA ASP A 246 11.64 -1.69 -12.63
C ASP A 246 10.77 -1.49 -13.87
N TYR A 247 11.26 -2.01 -15.00
CA TYR A 247 10.57 -1.92 -16.29
C TYR A 247 9.18 -2.58 -16.27
N THR A 248 9.02 -3.67 -15.54
CA THR A 248 7.74 -4.36 -15.47
C THR A 248 6.67 -3.52 -14.76
N ARG A 249 7.05 -2.82 -13.71
CA ARG A 249 6.17 -1.87 -13.02
C ARG A 249 5.92 -0.61 -13.83
N PHE A 250 6.91 -0.13 -14.58
CA PHE A 250 6.72 0.98 -15.52
C PHE A 250 5.62 0.67 -16.53
N LEU A 251 5.64 -0.51 -17.15
CA LEU A 251 4.59 -0.94 -18.06
C LEU A 251 3.22 -1.03 -17.36
N ARG A 252 3.17 -1.48 -16.12
CA ARG A 252 1.93 -1.47 -15.32
C ARG A 252 1.41 -0.07 -15.11
N ILE A 253 2.26 0.92 -14.81
CA ILE A 253 1.86 2.32 -14.62
C ILE A 253 1.23 2.90 -15.88
N ILE A 254 1.84 2.69 -17.05
CA ILE A 254 1.28 3.15 -18.32
C ILE A 254 -0.09 2.53 -18.59
N ASN A 255 -0.30 1.29 -18.16
CA ASN A 255 -1.56 0.59 -18.35
C ASN A 255 -2.63 0.92 -17.28
N ILE A 256 -2.28 1.63 -16.19
CA ILE A 256 -3.24 1.99 -15.12
C ILE A 256 -4.47 2.72 -15.67
N PRO A 257 -4.35 3.78 -16.49
CA PRO A 257 -5.54 4.50 -16.99
C PRO A 257 -6.53 3.61 -17.72
N PHE A 258 -6.06 2.57 -18.38
CA PHE A 258 -6.91 1.63 -19.12
C PHE A 258 -7.51 0.52 -18.23
N LYS A 259 -6.85 0.20 -17.12
CA LYS A 259 -7.24 -0.89 -16.21
C LYS A 259 -7.93 -0.45 -14.93
N ILE A 260 -7.85 0.83 -14.58
CA ILE A 260 -8.31 1.33 -13.27
C ILE A 260 -9.83 1.18 -13.08
N PHE A 261 -10.59 1.19 -14.19
CA PHE A 261 -12.03 0.96 -14.20
C PHE A 261 -12.41 -0.44 -14.70
N GLU A 262 -11.44 -1.32 -14.87
CA GLU A 262 -11.65 -2.67 -15.31
C GLU A 262 -12.29 -3.50 -14.19
N ALA A 263 -13.46 -4.08 -14.44
CA ALA A 263 -14.27 -4.79 -13.44
C ALA A 263 -14.59 -3.90 -12.21
N PRO A 264 -15.45 -2.90 -12.35
CA PRO A 264 -15.79 -1.97 -11.27
C PRO A 264 -16.32 -2.69 -10.05
N VAL A 265 -15.92 -2.21 -8.88
CA VAL A 265 -16.46 -2.68 -7.62
C VAL A 265 -17.82 -2.06 -7.43
N ILE A 266 -18.88 -2.86 -7.59
CA ILE A 266 -20.22 -2.44 -7.19
C ILE A 266 -20.24 -2.40 -5.66
N LEU A 267 -20.80 -1.34 -5.08
CA LEU A 267 -20.86 -1.09 -3.63
C LEU A 267 -21.29 -2.31 -2.79
N PHE A 268 -22.14 -3.17 -3.35
CA PHE A 268 -22.69 -4.35 -2.68
C PHE A 268 -21.77 -5.57 -2.72
N ALA A 269 -20.78 -5.52 -3.57
CA ALA A 269 -19.94 -6.65 -3.91
C ALA A 269 -18.56 -6.59 -3.24
N VAL A 270 -18.26 -5.53 -2.50
CA VAL A 270 -16.99 -5.36 -1.80
C VAL A 270 -17.01 -6.17 -0.52
N ASN A 271 -16.69 -7.44 -0.62
CA ASN A 271 -16.35 -8.24 0.53
C ASN A 271 -14.95 -7.83 0.99
N GLY A 272 -14.83 -7.50 2.28
CA GLY A 272 -13.59 -7.02 2.89
C GLY A 272 -12.39 -7.84 2.45
N GLN A 273 -11.54 -7.23 1.66
CA GLN A 273 -10.40 -7.90 1.10
C GLN A 273 -9.13 -7.39 1.76
N ASN A 274 -8.37 -8.31 2.24
CA ASN A 274 -6.97 -8.23 2.66
C ASN A 274 -6.59 -7.14 3.69
N PHE A 275 -7.01 -5.89 3.53
CA PHE A 275 -6.57 -4.77 4.38
C PHE A 275 -7.71 -4.04 5.10
N LEU A 276 -8.88 -3.97 4.48
CA LEU A 276 -10.01 -3.24 5.02
C LEU A 276 -11.20 -4.17 5.24
N LEU A 277 -11.89 -4.01 6.34
CA LEU A 277 -13.17 -4.68 6.59
C LEU A 277 -14.27 -4.06 5.72
N HIS A 278 -15.30 -4.84 5.40
CA HIS A 278 -16.42 -4.37 4.56
C HIS A 278 -17.04 -3.07 5.09
N GLY A 279 -17.33 -3.00 6.39
CA GLY A 279 -17.84 -1.79 7.01
C GLY A 279 -16.91 -0.58 6.90
N GLN A 280 -15.59 -0.78 6.98
CA GLN A 280 -14.61 0.29 6.80
C GLN A 280 -14.61 0.82 5.37
N ILE A 281 -14.73 -0.06 4.38
CA ILE A 281 -14.81 0.33 2.97
C ILE A 281 -16.07 1.17 2.73
N LEU A 282 -17.23 0.75 3.24
CA LEU A 282 -18.47 1.53 3.12
C LEU A 282 -18.35 2.90 3.80
N ILE A 283 -17.78 2.96 5.00
CA ILE A 283 -17.55 4.22 5.71
C ILE A 283 -16.62 5.12 4.89
N ILE A 284 -15.52 4.60 4.37
CA ILE A 284 -14.58 5.38 3.55
C ILE A 284 -15.28 5.89 2.30
N LEU A 285 -16.00 5.04 1.56
CA LEU A 285 -16.72 5.43 0.34
C LEU A 285 -17.75 6.53 0.63
N VAL A 286 -18.64 6.30 1.55
CA VAL A 286 -19.75 7.22 1.81
C VAL A 286 -19.25 8.52 2.42
N LEU A 287 -18.50 8.44 3.53
CA LEU A 287 -18.09 9.64 4.25
C LEU A 287 -17.04 10.45 3.49
N THR A 288 -16.11 9.83 2.79
CA THR A 288 -15.14 10.58 1.98
C THR A 288 -15.81 11.37 0.88
N ASN A 289 -16.77 10.75 0.17
CA ASN A 289 -17.51 11.45 -0.88
C ASN A 289 -18.39 12.56 -0.32
N LEU A 290 -19.13 12.30 0.77
CA LEU A 290 -19.95 13.32 1.43
C LEU A 290 -19.11 14.51 1.90
N LEU A 291 -17.99 14.25 2.54
CA LEU A 291 -17.08 15.30 3.00
C LEU A 291 -16.42 16.04 1.82
N ALA A 292 -16.06 15.35 0.74
CA ALA A 292 -15.51 15.99 -0.44
C ALA A 292 -16.55 16.90 -1.13
N ILE A 293 -17.79 16.43 -1.29
CA ILE A 293 -18.90 17.22 -1.83
C ILE A 293 -19.21 18.42 -0.91
N GLN A 294 -19.29 18.21 0.39
CA GLN A 294 -19.41 19.32 1.36
C GLN A 294 -18.28 20.33 1.18
N GLY A 295 -17.05 19.85 0.99
CA GLY A 295 -15.87 20.71 0.74
C GLY A 295 -16.03 21.55 -0.51
N ILE A 296 -16.49 20.97 -1.64
CA ILE A 296 -16.77 21.70 -2.88
C ILE A 296 -17.83 22.78 -2.65
N ILE A 297 -18.96 22.42 -2.04
CA ILE A 297 -20.05 23.36 -1.76
C ILE A 297 -19.57 24.53 -0.91
N LEU A 298 -18.80 24.24 0.14
CA LEU A 298 -18.25 25.29 1.04
C LEU A 298 -17.25 26.20 0.31
N ILE A 299 -16.37 25.66 -0.52
CA ILE A 299 -15.43 26.45 -1.33
C ILE A 299 -16.20 27.37 -2.29
N LEU A 300 -17.19 26.85 -3.00
CA LEU A 300 -17.98 27.61 -3.97
C LEU A 300 -18.82 28.70 -3.27
N ARG A 301 -19.40 28.40 -2.13
CA ARG A 301 -20.21 29.36 -1.34
C ARG A 301 -19.38 30.50 -0.76
N HIS A 302 -18.17 30.23 -0.32
CA HIS A 302 -17.27 31.20 0.31
C HIS A 302 -16.14 31.65 -0.62
N ARG A 303 -16.31 31.50 -1.93
CA ARG A 303 -15.25 31.80 -2.91
C ARG A 303 -14.78 33.27 -2.88
N SER A 304 -15.66 34.21 -2.52
CA SER A 304 -15.34 35.65 -2.37
C SER A 304 -14.38 35.93 -1.21
N ASP A 305 -14.45 35.10 -0.17
CA ASP A 305 -13.70 35.31 1.06
C ASP A 305 -12.41 34.49 1.11
N MET A 306 -12.18 33.67 0.09
CA MET A 306 -11.03 32.76 0.00
C MET A 306 -9.98 33.25 -0.97
N ASP A 307 -8.73 33.16 -0.58
CA ASP A 307 -7.61 33.36 -1.49
C ASP A 307 -7.69 32.39 -2.69
N LYS A 308 -7.40 32.88 -3.89
CA LYS A 308 -7.45 32.11 -5.15
C LYS A 308 -6.71 30.77 -5.05
N TYR A 309 -5.53 30.75 -4.43
CA TYR A 309 -4.75 29.53 -4.28
C TYR A 309 -5.45 28.47 -3.39
N LYS A 310 -6.20 28.90 -2.36
CA LYS A 310 -6.97 28.00 -1.50
C LYS A 310 -8.12 27.35 -2.26
N ILE A 311 -8.76 28.08 -3.16
CA ILE A 311 -9.84 27.55 -4.02
C ILE A 311 -9.29 26.50 -4.96
N ILE A 312 -8.21 26.81 -5.69
CA ILE A 312 -7.58 25.89 -6.64
C ILE A 312 -7.15 24.60 -5.94
N ILE A 313 -6.40 24.71 -4.85
CA ILE A 313 -5.90 23.55 -4.11
C ILE A 313 -7.07 22.78 -3.48
N GLY A 314 -8.04 23.49 -2.86
CA GLY A 314 -9.21 22.87 -2.24
C GLY A 314 -10.05 22.05 -3.21
N LEU A 315 -10.35 22.59 -4.40
CA LEU A 315 -11.07 21.86 -5.46
C LEU A 315 -10.27 20.65 -5.97
N SER A 316 -8.94 20.80 -6.13
CA SER A 316 -8.07 19.69 -6.53
C SER A 316 -8.11 18.55 -5.52
N PHE A 317 -8.07 18.86 -4.23
CA PHE A 317 -8.11 17.84 -3.18
C PHE A 317 -9.50 17.22 -2.98
N ALA A 318 -10.56 18.01 -3.12
CA ALA A 318 -11.92 17.47 -3.11
C ALA A 318 -12.13 16.47 -4.26
N THR A 319 -11.75 16.85 -5.49
CA THR A 319 -11.82 15.98 -6.67
C THR A 319 -10.93 14.73 -6.50
N SER A 320 -9.71 14.89 -5.96
CA SER A 320 -8.84 13.76 -5.66
C SER A 320 -9.48 12.80 -4.66
N SER A 321 -10.09 13.30 -3.59
CA SER A 321 -10.76 12.47 -2.58
C SER A 321 -11.91 11.67 -3.18
N MET A 322 -12.74 12.31 -4.02
CA MET A 322 -13.83 11.63 -4.72
C MET A 322 -13.32 10.58 -5.71
N PHE A 323 -12.25 10.86 -6.45
CA PHE A 323 -11.68 9.89 -7.36
C PHE A 323 -11.12 8.68 -6.61
N LEU A 324 -10.37 8.88 -5.52
CA LEU A 324 -9.79 7.80 -4.72
C LEU A 324 -10.85 6.95 -4.00
N ALA A 325 -11.99 7.56 -3.64
CA ALA A 325 -13.13 6.89 -3.03
C ALA A 325 -14.26 6.62 -4.05
N ASN A 326 -13.91 6.40 -5.32
CA ASN A 326 -14.91 6.16 -6.36
C ASN A 326 -15.37 4.69 -6.34
N PRO A 327 -16.71 4.42 -6.25
CA PRO A 327 -17.23 3.06 -6.25
C PRO A 327 -17.07 2.31 -7.58
N PHE A 328 -16.81 3.04 -8.67
CA PHE A 328 -16.61 2.46 -10.02
C PHE A 328 -15.16 2.02 -10.29
N LEU A 329 -14.25 2.19 -9.34
CA LEU A 329 -12.88 1.67 -9.47
C LEU A 329 -12.87 0.15 -9.54
N GLY A 330 -11.97 -0.40 -10.34
CA GLY A 330 -11.75 -1.83 -10.43
C GLY A 330 -11.33 -2.44 -9.08
N LEU A 331 -11.78 -3.67 -8.83
CA LEU A 331 -11.59 -4.37 -7.55
C LEU A 331 -10.13 -4.39 -7.08
N GLU A 332 -9.20 -4.57 -7.99
CA GLU A 332 -7.75 -4.59 -7.68
C GLU A 332 -7.25 -3.23 -7.16
N TRP A 333 -7.76 -2.14 -7.73
CA TRP A 333 -7.33 -0.78 -7.43
C TRP A 333 -8.09 -0.15 -6.27
N ALA A 334 -9.39 -0.47 -6.16
CA ALA A 334 -10.27 0.12 -5.17
C ALA A 334 -9.73 0.01 -3.75
N ASN A 335 -9.32 -1.18 -3.32
CA ASN A 335 -8.76 -1.39 -1.98
C ASN A 335 -7.51 -0.56 -1.71
N ARG A 336 -6.64 -0.38 -2.71
CA ARG A 336 -5.40 0.38 -2.58
C ARG A 336 -5.65 1.88 -2.54
N LEU A 337 -6.58 2.36 -3.37
CA LEU A 337 -6.90 3.78 -3.48
C LEU A 337 -7.75 4.25 -2.29
N PHE A 338 -8.68 3.43 -1.80
CA PHE A 338 -9.47 3.76 -0.60
C PHE A 338 -8.59 3.98 0.64
N MET A 339 -7.51 3.21 0.78
CA MET A 339 -6.58 3.38 1.90
C MET A 339 -5.91 4.75 1.94
N ILE A 340 -5.70 5.40 0.79
CA ILE A 340 -4.99 6.69 0.71
C ILE A 340 -5.92 7.89 0.50
N ALA A 341 -7.23 7.67 0.40
CA ALA A 341 -8.23 8.73 0.19
C ALA A 341 -8.26 9.78 1.31
N TYR A 342 -7.83 9.42 2.53
CA TYR A 342 -7.74 10.35 3.66
C TYR A 342 -6.68 11.45 3.46
N ILE A 343 -5.66 11.23 2.61
CA ILE A 343 -4.56 12.19 2.39
C ILE A 343 -5.08 13.50 1.79
N PRO A 344 -5.72 13.52 0.61
CA PRO A 344 -6.28 14.74 0.06
C PRO A 344 -7.41 15.30 0.95
N LEU A 345 -8.21 14.45 1.59
CA LEU A 345 -9.25 14.89 2.51
C LEU A 345 -8.68 15.68 3.69
N THR A 346 -7.55 15.26 4.27
CA THR A 346 -6.85 15.96 5.34
C THR A 346 -6.48 17.38 4.92
N VAL A 347 -5.88 17.55 3.74
CA VAL A 347 -5.44 18.86 3.25
C VAL A 347 -6.63 19.75 2.87
N LEU A 348 -7.67 19.18 2.26
CA LEU A 348 -8.93 19.88 1.98
C LEU A 348 -9.49 20.53 3.25
N TYR A 349 -9.59 19.77 4.34
CA TYR A 349 -10.16 20.28 5.58
C TYR A 349 -9.23 21.21 6.36
N LEU A 350 -7.90 21.10 6.20
CA LEU A 350 -6.98 22.14 6.67
C LEU A 350 -7.27 23.48 5.99
N ILE A 351 -7.52 23.48 4.68
CA ILE A 351 -7.87 24.68 3.92
C ILE A 351 -9.20 25.26 4.42
N LEU A 352 -10.25 24.41 4.49
CA LEU A 352 -11.58 24.84 4.93
C LEU A 352 -11.57 25.40 6.35
N PHE A 353 -10.93 24.75 7.30
CA PHE A 353 -10.82 25.22 8.68
C PHE A 353 -9.98 26.49 8.82
N SER A 354 -9.06 26.75 7.87
CA SER A 354 -8.30 28.01 7.83
C SER A 354 -9.09 29.17 7.25
N ALA A 355 -10.03 28.89 6.33
CA ALA A 355 -10.77 29.89 5.57
C ALA A 355 -12.13 30.21 6.21
N ILE A 356 -12.86 29.19 6.71
CA ILE A 356 -14.24 29.34 7.18
C ILE A 356 -14.27 29.60 8.69
N SER A 357 -14.80 30.75 9.09
CA SER A 357 -14.92 31.15 10.51
C SER A 357 -16.24 30.70 11.14
N THR A 358 -17.27 30.38 10.35
CA THR A 358 -18.62 30.08 10.80
C THR A 358 -18.66 28.84 11.72
N ARG A 359 -19.05 29.05 13.00
CA ARG A 359 -19.10 27.98 14.02
C ARG A 359 -20.09 26.87 13.66
N LEU A 360 -21.24 27.22 13.10
CA LEU A 360 -22.30 26.28 12.71
C LEU A 360 -21.84 25.19 11.74
N ILE A 361 -20.89 25.49 10.86
CA ILE A 361 -20.33 24.52 9.90
C ILE A 361 -19.13 23.78 10.52
N ARG A 362 -18.27 24.53 11.20
CA ARG A 362 -17.00 24.01 11.70
C ARG A 362 -17.17 23.00 12.84
N ILE A 363 -18.13 23.21 13.75
CA ILE A 363 -18.34 22.32 14.90
C ILE A 363 -18.82 20.94 14.47
N PRO A 364 -19.90 20.78 13.67
CA PRO A 364 -20.35 19.47 13.20
C PRO A 364 -19.27 18.74 12.40
N THR A 365 -18.58 19.44 11.51
CA THR A 365 -17.49 18.85 10.71
C THR A 365 -16.33 18.36 11.58
N ALA A 366 -15.91 19.16 12.57
CA ALA A 366 -14.88 18.74 13.51
C ALA A 366 -15.33 17.52 14.32
N PHE A 367 -16.59 17.48 14.74
CA PHE A 367 -17.17 16.32 15.44
C PHE A 367 -17.13 15.06 14.58
N THR A 368 -17.47 15.17 13.29
CA THR A 368 -17.34 14.03 12.34
C THR A 368 -15.90 13.48 12.30
N PHE A 369 -14.89 14.36 12.25
CA PHE A 369 -13.50 13.91 12.27
C PHE A 369 -13.05 13.33 13.62
N VAL A 370 -13.55 13.86 14.75
CA VAL A 370 -13.32 13.26 16.07
C VAL A 370 -13.92 11.87 16.13
N PHE A 371 -15.14 11.68 15.64
CA PHE A 371 -15.80 10.39 15.57
C PHE A 371 -15.03 9.42 14.67
N LEU A 372 -14.64 9.83 13.46
CA LEU A 372 -13.84 9.01 12.55
C LEU A 372 -12.52 8.60 13.16
N LEU A 373 -11.85 9.52 13.87
CA LEU A 373 -10.59 9.24 14.54
C LEU A 373 -10.78 8.25 15.69
N ALA A 374 -11.82 8.42 16.50
CA ALA A 374 -12.13 7.50 17.60
C ALA A 374 -12.43 6.10 17.08
N VAL A 375 -13.31 5.98 16.07
CA VAL A 375 -13.63 4.68 15.43
C VAL A 375 -12.36 4.06 14.82
N SER A 376 -11.56 4.84 14.12
CA SER A 376 -10.30 4.38 13.52
C SER A 376 -9.32 3.85 14.57
N PHE A 377 -9.15 4.58 15.67
CA PHE A 377 -8.25 4.22 16.74
C PHE A 377 -8.71 2.94 17.47
N VAL A 378 -10.00 2.88 17.82
CA VAL A 378 -10.60 1.69 18.46
C VAL A 378 -10.47 0.48 17.52
N THR A 379 -10.79 0.64 16.24
CA THR A 379 -10.64 -0.44 15.26
C THR A 379 -9.18 -0.89 15.16
N ALA A 380 -8.22 0.03 15.14
CA ALA A 380 -6.80 -0.30 15.11
C ALA A 380 -6.35 -1.07 16.36
N LEU A 381 -6.87 -0.74 17.55
CA LEU A 381 -6.55 -1.45 18.80
C LEU A 381 -7.01 -2.91 18.78
N PHE A 382 -8.22 -3.16 18.25
CA PHE A 382 -8.81 -4.50 18.24
C PHE A 382 -8.52 -5.32 17.00
N SER A 383 -7.97 -4.71 15.94
CA SER A 383 -7.57 -5.43 14.73
C SER A 383 -6.34 -6.29 14.99
N LYS A 384 -6.38 -7.52 14.50
CA LYS A 384 -5.22 -8.43 14.57
C LYS A 384 -4.46 -8.41 13.25
N PRO A 385 -3.13 -8.36 13.26
CA PRO A 385 -2.34 -8.50 12.04
C PRO A 385 -2.49 -9.92 11.48
N LEU A 386 -2.35 -10.02 10.18
CA LEU A 386 -2.28 -11.32 9.51
C LEU A 386 -0.88 -11.90 9.74
N ILE A 387 -0.75 -12.85 10.66
CA ILE A 387 0.50 -13.55 10.93
C ILE A 387 0.51 -14.82 10.06
N SER A 388 1.41 -14.89 9.10
CA SER A 388 1.54 -16.06 8.21
C SER A 388 2.25 -17.24 8.90
N ILE A 389 3.14 -16.97 9.84
CA ILE A 389 3.96 -17.96 10.55
C ILE A 389 3.94 -17.64 12.04
N SER A 390 3.47 -18.57 12.88
CA SER A 390 3.46 -18.40 14.33
C SER A 390 4.88 -18.39 14.92
N LYS A 391 5.01 -17.99 16.17
CA LYS A 391 6.29 -17.96 16.88
C LYS A 391 6.91 -19.37 16.99
N GLU A 392 6.07 -20.35 17.27
CA GLU A 392 6.47 -21.74 17.41
C GLU A 392 6.91 -22.32 16.04
N ALA A 393 6.14 -22.05 14.99
CA ALA A 393 6.51 -22.44 13.62
C ALA A 393 7.83 -21.79 13.18
N PHE A 394 8.06 -20.52 13.54
CA PHE A 394 9.34 -19.87 13.25
C PHE A 394 10.50 -20.50 14.03
N ALA A 395 10.29 -20.86 15.29
CA ALA A 395 11.31 -21.54 16.09
C ALA A 395 11.69 -22.91 15.50
N GLU A 396 10.68 -23.70 15.04
CA GLU A 396 10.95 -24.95 14.32
C GLU A 396 11.73 -24.70 13.02
N PHE A 397 11.40 -23.63 12.30
CA PHE A 397 12.12 -23.28 11.07
C PHE A 397 13.59 -22.94 11.33
N GLN A 398 13.91 -22.28 12.46
CA GLN A 398 15.29 -22.04 12.89
C GLN A 398 16.00 -23.34 13.28
N GLN A 399 15.31 -24.28 13.93
CA GLN A 399 15.89 -25.59 14.26
C GLN A 399 16.23 -26.39 13.00
N ILE A 400 15.41 -26.30 11.95
CA ILE A 400 15.69 -26.91 10.66
C ILE A 400 17.03 -26.39 10.09
N ASN A 401 17.27 -25.07 10.17
CA ASN A 401 18.52 -24.47 9.74
C ASN A 401 19.75 -25.00 10.51
N ASN A 402 19.59 -25.37 11.75
CA ASN A 402 20.67 -25.96 12.57
C ASN A 402 20.91 -27.44 12.26
N LYS A 403 19.87 -28.17 11.79
CA LYS A 403 19.95 -29.60 11.46
C LYS A 403 20.44 -29.87 10.05
N PHE A 404 20.11 -28.99 9.09
CA PHE A 404 20.39 -29.18 7.68
C PHE A 404 21.27 -28.04 7.17
N ILE A 405 22.36 -28.40 6.49
CA ILE A 405 23.22 -27.45 5.81
C ILE A 405 22.76 -27.33 4.37
N PHE A 406 21.95 -26.32 4.08
CA PHE A 406 21.61 -25.97 2.71
C PHE A 406 22.75 -25.20 2.05
N LYS A 407 23.07 -25.54 0.80
CA LYS A 407 24.09 -24.84 0.03
C LYS A 407 23.50 -23.60 -0.67
N ARG A 408 24.31 -22.59 -0.88
CA ARG A 408 23.87 -21.33 -1.52
C ARG A 408 23.22 -21.52 -2.91
N ASN A 409 23.60 -22.57 -3.63
CA ASN A 409 23.03 -22.90 -4.94
C ASN A 409 21.95 -24.00 -4.88
N ASP A 410 21.47 -24.33 -3.70
CA ASP A 410 20.27 -25.14 -3.55
C ASP A 410 19.03 -24.28 -3.71
N ALA A 411 17.92 -24.87 -4.14
CA ALA A 411 16.64 -24.18 -4.25
C ALA A 411 15.63 -24.74 -3.26
N ILE A 412 14.82 -23.83 -2.70
CA ILE A 412 13.68 -24.18 -1.89
C ILE A 412 12.41 -23.79 -2.60
N VAL A 413 11.57 -24.76 -2.87
CA VAL A 413 10.28 -24.63 -3.51
C VAL A 413 9.19 -24.56 -2.46
N SER A 414 8.39 -23.51 -2.48
CA SER A 414 7.26 -23.36 -1.56
C SER A 414 6.35 -22.20 -1.99
N ARG A 415 5.26 -21.99 -1.27
CA ARG A 415 4.42 -20.77 -1.45
C ARG A 415 5.22 -19.49 -1.13
N GLN A 416 4.72 -18.34 -1.59
CA GLN A 416 5.47 -17.08 -1.61
C GLN A 416 6.04 -16.63 -0.25
N ASP A 417 5.24 -16.61 0.81
CA ASP A 417 5.66 -16.17 2.15
C ASP A 417 6.69 -17.12 2.75
N LEU A 418 6.47 -18.41 2.63
CA LEU A 418 7.39 -19.44 3.12
C LEU A 418 8.69 -19.47 2.31
N ARG A 419 8.63 -19.21 1.00
CA ARG A 419 9.80 -19.03 0.15
C ARG A 419 10.68 -17.87 0.62
N LEU A 420 10.06 -16.73 0.91
CA LEU A 420 10.80 -15.55 1.41
C LEU A 420 11.45 -15.83 2.76
N LEU A 421 10.76 -16.55 3.64
CA LEU A 421 11.32 -16.99 4.91
C LEU A 421 12.48 -17.96 4.72
N ALA A 422 12.35 -18.91 3.81
CA ALA A 422 13.42 -19.85 3.49
C ALA A 422 14.68 -19.14 2.94
N ASN A 423 14.50 -18.17 2.06
CA ASN A 423 15.60 -17.35 1.57
C ASN A 423 16.29 -16.58 2.71
N TRP A 424 15.49 -16.03 3.63
CA TRP A 424 16.02 -15.32 4.79
C TRP A 424 16.80 -16.23 5.73
N THR A 425 16.24 -17.40 6.05
CA THR A 425 16.79 -18.31 7.08
C THR A 425 17.93 -19.17 6.55
N PHE A 426 17.75 -19.77 5.37
CA PHE A 426 18.70 -20.76 4.81
C PHE A 426 19.68 -20.18 3.81
N GLN A 427 19.52 -18.94 3.41
CA GLN A 427 20.37 -18.24 2.42
C GLN A 427 20.40 -18.96 1.04
N THR A 428 19.34 -19.69 0.71
CA THR A 428 19.18 -20.45 -0.52
C THR A 428 18.43 -19.65 -1.57
N LYS A 429 18.28 -20.21 -2.77
CA LYS A 429 17.36 -19.69 -3.79
C LYS A 429 15.93 -20.12 -3.48
N GLY A 430 14.98 -19.20 -3.52
CA GLY A 430 13.57 -19.52 -3.36
C GLY A 430 12.87 -19.57 -4.71
N VAL A 431 12.14 -20.64 -4.96
CA VAL A 431 11.30 -20.81 -6.14
C VAL A 431 9.86 -21.00 -5.70
N THR A 432 8.94 -20.32 -6.36
CA THR A 432 7.51 -20.57 -6.12
C THR A 432 7.12 -21.91 -6.76
N ASP A 433 6.31 -22.70 -6.09
CA ASP A 433 5.91 -24.04 -6.49
C ASP A 433 5.46 -24.14 -7.97
N TYR A 434 4.63 -23.22 -8.42
CA TYR A 434 4.13 -23.20 -9.81
C TYR A 434 5.17 -22.74 -10.84
N LEU A 435 6.31 -22.19 -10.43
CA LEU A 435 7.39 -21.76 -11.34
C LEU A 435 8.48 -22.83 -11.51
N LEU A 436 8.42 -23.92 -10.75
CA LEU A 436 9.39 -24.99 -10.89
C LEU A 436 9.15 -25.79 -12.17
N THR A 437 10.09 -25.73 -13.09
CA THR A 437 10.10 -26.49 -14.37
C THR A 437 11.33 -27.39 -14.43
N LYS A 438 11.36 -28.30 -15.42
CA LYS A 438 12.55 -29.11 -15.70
C LYS A 438 13.80 -28.24 -15.90
N ASN A 439 13.63 -27.13 -16.62
CA ASN A 439 14.69 -26.19 -16.92
C ASN A 439 15.16 -25.44 -15.66
N GLU A 440 14.22 -25.10 -14.77
CA GLU A 440 14.54 -24.42 -13.52
C GLU A 440 15.25 -25.36 -12.55
N PHE A 441 14.79 -26.62 -12.46
CA PHE A 441 15.42 -27.68 -11.65
C PHE A 441 16.90 -27.87 -11.97
N GLY A 442 17.26 -27.92 -13.26
CA GLY A 442 18.63 -28.09 -13.69
C GLY A 442 19.62 -26.97 -13.34
N LYS A 443 19.12 -25.83 -12.86
CA LYS A 443 19.98 -24.70 -12.45
C LYS A 443 20.56 -24.85 -11.05
N TYR A 444 20.07 -25.80 -10.25
CA TYR A 444 20.38 -25.93 -8.82
C TYR A 444 21.08 -27.25 -8.51
N ASN A 445 21.91 -27.25 -7.48
CA ASN A 445 22.61 -28.45 -7.03
C ASN A 445 21.64 -29.46 -6.37
N ALA A 446 20.70 -28.95 -5.59
CA ALA A 446 19.61 -29.70 -5.01
C ALA A 446 18.36 -28.82 -4.93
N VAL A 447 17.20 -29.46 -5.03
CA VAL A 447 15.91 -28.78 -4.93
C VAL A 447 15.11 -29.43 -3.82
N TYR A 448 14.63 -28.60 -2.90
CA TYR A 448 13.85 -29.03 -1.75
C TYR A 448 12.46 -28.42 -1.83
N PHE A 449 11.44 -29.18 -1.45
CA PHE A 449 10.08 -28.69 -1.29
C PHE A 449 9.76 -28.59 0.19
N ILE A 450 9.31 -27.40 0.64
CA ILE A 450 8.87 -27.18 2.01
C ILE A 450 7.38 -26.87 2.01
N ARG A 451 6.62 -27.61 2.81
CA ARG A 451 5.22 -27.32 3.09
C ARG A 451 4.98 -27.11 4.58
N GLN A 452 4.02 -26.28 4.90
CA GLN A 452 3.52 -26.09 6.26
C GLN A 452 2.32 -27.00 6.47
N ILE A 453 2.38 -27.83 7.52
CA ILE A 453 1.34 -28.84 7.83
C ILE A 453 0.41 -28.41 8.98
N LYS A 454 0.78 -27.41 9.76
CA LYS A 454 -0.01 -26.90 10.87
C LYS A 454 -0.02 -25.37 10.89
N GLY A 455 -1.18 -24.76 11.13
CA GLY A 455 -1.34 -23.32 11.31
C GLY A 455 -2.80 -22.90 11.20
N THR A 456 -3.11 -21.76 11.81
CA THR A 456 -4.46 -21.18 11.85
C THR A 456 -4.73 -20.19 10.69
N ASN A 457 -3.72 -19.87 9.89
CA ASN A 457 -3.86 -18.92 8.80
C ASN A 457 -4.65 -19.55 7.65
N PRO A 458 -5.78 -18.94 7.23
CA PRO A 458 -6.57 -19.44 6.10
C PRO A 458 -5.84 -19.42 4.75
N LEU A 459 -4.67 -18.74 4.67
CA LEU A 459 -3.81 -18.75 3.49
C LEU A 459 -2.97 -20.03 3.38
N ILE A 460 -2.87 -20.83 4.45
CA ILE A 460 -2.14 -22.11 4.43
C ILE A 460 -2.93 -23.11 3.61
N ARG A 461 -2.43 -23.40 2.42
CA ARG A 461 -2.99 -24.39 1.48
C ARG A 461 -2.16 -25.67 1.38
N ASP A 462 -1.00 -25.67 2.02
CA ASP A 462 0.05 -26.65 1.81
C ASP A 462 -0.36 -28.06 2.29
N ILE A 463 -1.18 -28.14 3.33
CA ILE A 463 -1.66 -29.41 3.91
C ILE A 463 -2.31 -30.35 2.88
N ARG A 464 -2.91 -29.77 1.82
CA ARG A 464 -3.65 -30.51 0.81
C ARG A 464 -2.87 -30.76 -0.49
N ILE A 465 -1.60 -30.36 -0.55
CA ILE A 465 -0.77 -30.58 -1.74
C ILE A 465 -0.34 -32.04 -1.76
N PRO A 466 -0.71 -32.82 -2.79
CA PRO A 466 -0.23 -34.19 -2.93
C PRO A 466 1.28 -34.18 -3.15
N ILE A 467 1.99 -35.08 -2.48
CA ILE A 467 3.44 -35.24 -2.63
C ILE A 467 3.71 -36.21 -3.75
N PRO A 468 4.43 -35.81 -4.82
CA PRO A 468 4.83 -36.73 -5.89
C PRO A 468 5.77 -37.83 -5.40
N SER A 469 5.75 -38.97 -6.07
CA SER A 469 6.55 -40.17 -5.71
C SER A 469 8.07 -39.98 -5.82
N ASN A 470 8.50 -39.00 -6.63
CA ASN A 470 9.92 -38.65 -6.78
C ASN A 470 10.41 -37.68 -5.70
N TYR A 471 9.56 -37.35 -4.68
CA TYR A 471 9.93 -36.52 -3.53
C TYR A 471 10.23 -37.44 -2.35
N SER A 472 11.46 -37.42 -1.82
CA SER A 472 11.83 -38.13 -0.60
C SER A 472 11.74 -37.22 0.62
N ASN A 473 10.98 -37.66 1.64
CA ASN A 473 10.89 -36.94 2.92
C ASN A 473 12.25 -37.00 3.62
N ILE A 474 12.76 -35.83 4.02
CA ILE A 474 14.01 -35.69 4.77
C ILE A 474 13.79 -35.12 6.16
N PHE A 475 12.63 -34.49 6.40
CA PHE A 475 12.27 -33.93 7.70
C PHE A 475 10.75 -33.90 7.88
N THR A 476 10.29 -34.29 9.05
CA THR A 476 8.91 -34.12 9.53
C THR A 476 8.97 -33.51 10.93
N GLY A 477 8.41 -32.32 11.09
CA GLY A 477 8.23 -31.63 12.36
C GLY A 477 6.77 -31.43 12.71
N ASP A 478 6.52 -30.57 13.69
CA ASP A 478 5.15 -30.22 14.12
C ASP A 478 4.45 -29.27 13.14
N TYR A 479 5.22 -28.39 12.48
CA TYR A 479 4.72 -27.33 11.60
C TYR A 479 5.11 -27.51 10.16
N PHE A 480 6.26 -28.14 9.88
CA PHE A 480 6.81 -28.24 8.54
C PHE A 480 7.22 -29.65 8.17
N GLU A 481 7.11 -29.94 6.87
CA GLU A 481 7.74 -31.09 6.23
C GLU A 481 8.66 -30.60 5.12
N ILE A 482 9.80 -31.26 4.98
CA ILE A 482 10.77 -30.98 3.91
C ILE A 482 10.99 -32.25 3.11
N TYR A 483 10.90 -32.08 1.81
CA TYR A 483 11.14 -33.15 0.84
C TYR A 483 12.30 -32.75 -0.07
N LYS A 484 13.16 -33.69 -0.39
CA LYS A 484 14.14 -33.54 -1.47
C LYS A 484 13.49 -34.01 -2.76
N ILE A 485 13.58 -33.22 -3.81
CA ILE A 485 13.15 -33.61 -5.16
C ILE A 485 14.32 -34.33 -5.80
N ASN A 486 14.17 -35.64 -6.06
CA ASN A 486 15.27 -36.49 -6.47
C ASN A 486 15.60 -36.35 -7.97
N ASP A 487 14.58 -36.09 -8.79
CA ASP A 487 14.71 -35.94 -10.23
C ASP A 487 13.65 -34.99 -10.80
N ASN A 488 13.76 -34.69 -12.08
CA ASN A 488 12.85 -33.78 -12.77
C ASN A 488 11.81 -34.49 -13.66
N THR A 489 11.66 -35.80 -13.54
CA THR A 489 10.83 -36.62 -14.46
C THR A 489 9.37 -36.16 -14.47
N ASN A 490 8.84 -35.84 -13.30
CA ASN A 490 7.46 -35.41 -13.11
C ASN A 490 7.28 -33.87 -13.14
N LEU A 491 8.36 -33.10 -13.39
CA LEU A 491 8.26 -31.67 -13.47
C LEU A 491 7.77 -31.21 -14.85
N PRO A 492 6.98 -30.12 -14.92
CA PRO A 492 6.52 -29.58 -16.19
C PRO A 492 7.69 -28.95 -16.97
N THR A 493 7.57 -28.90 -18.29
CA THR A 493 8.52 -28.19 -19.16
C THR A 493 8.34 -26.68 -19.09
N GLU A 494 7.10 -26.22 -18.84
CA GLU A 494 6.72 -24.84 -18.68
C GLU A 494 6.15 -24.58 -17.27
N PRO A 495 6.15 -23.33 -16.78
CA PRO A 495 5.54 -22.99 -15.49
C PRO A 495 4.10 -23.49 -15.41
N GLN A 496 3.76 -24.13 -14.31
CA GLN A 496 2.42 -24.67 -14.12
C GLN A 496 1.38 -23.55 -14.11
N LYS A 497 0.40 -23.68 -14.98
CA LYS A 497 -0.81 -22.88 -14.89
C LYS A 497 -1.59 -23.36 -13.67
N ILE A 498 -1.92 -22.43 -12.79
CA ILE A 498 -2.73 -22.75 -11.63
C ILE A 498 -4.19 -22.80 -12.07
N PHE A 499 -4.72 -24.00 -12.32
CA PHE A 499 -6.13 -24.18 -12.56
C PHE A 499 -6.93 -24.11 -11.26
N LYS A 500 -8.04 -23.40 -11.29
CA LYS A 500 -9.00 -23.35 -10.20
C LYS A 500 -10.40 -23.50 -10.72
N GLY A 501 -11.19 -24.34 -10.02
CA GLY A 501 -12.62 -24.35 -10.12
C GLY A 501 -13.22 -23.29 -9.16
N VAL A 502 -14.14 -22.51 -9.65
CA VAL A 502 -14.92 -21.54 -8.86
C VAL A 502 -16.40 -21.86 -9.07
N LYS A 503 -17.09 -22.18 -7.98
CA LYS A 503 -18.56 -22.25 -7.98
C LYS A 503 -19.11 -20.93 -7.45
N GLY A 504 -20.04 -20.32 -8.16
CA GLY A 504 -20.54 -19.01 -7.74
C GLY A 504 -21.76 -18.54 -8.56
N THR A 505 -22.27 -17.38 -8.18
CA THR A 505 -23.38 -16.74 -8.89
C THR A 505 -22.85 -15.59 -9.74
N ILE A 506 -23.28 -15.51 -11.00
CA ILE A 506 -22.96 -14.38 -11.88
C ILE A 506 -23.67 -13.13 -11.37
N ILE A 507 -22.89 -12.11 -11.06
CA ILE A 507 -23.41 -10.82 -10.58
C ILE A 507 -23.61 -9.87 -11.76
N GLU A 508 -22.63 -9.84 -12.67
CA GLU A 508 -22.61 -8.90 -13.77
C GLU A 508 -21.86 -9.48 -14.97
N ILE A 509 -22.36 -9.19 -16.15
CA ILE A 509 -21.78 -9.58 -17.42
C ILE A 509 -21.26 -8.31 -18.11
N LEU A 510 -19.97 -8.30 -18.39
CA LEU A 510 -19.27 -7.23 -19.10
C LEU A 510 -18.69 -7.80 -20.39
N ASN A 511 -18.40 -6.94 -21.34
CA ASN A 511 -17.75 -7.39 -22.59
C ASN A 511 -16.46 -8.18 -22.28
N LYS A 512 -16.43 -9.47 -22.66
CA LYS A 512 -15.33 -10.43 -22.44
C LYS A 512 -14.98 -10.74 -20.98
N LYS A 513 -15.86 -10.38 -20.02
CA LYS A 513 -15.67 -10.65 -18.59
C LYS A 513 -17.02 -10.87 -17.90
N ILE A 514 -16.98 -11.67 -16.86
CA ILE A 514 -18.10 -11.80 -15.93
C ILE A 514 -17.59 -11.61 -14.49
N LEU A 515 -18.42 -11.01 -13.66
CA LEU A 515 -18.18 -10.96 -12.21
C LEU A 515 -18.96 -12.07 -11.55
N VAL A 516 -18.27 -12.91 -10.80
CA VAL A 516 -18.82 -14.08 -10.14
C VAL A 516 -18.61 -13.99 -8.64
N LYS A 517 -19.67 -14.10 -7.88
CA LYS A 517 -19.60 -14.22 -6.43
C LYS A 517 -19.32 -15.67 -6.06
N ASP A 518 -18.09 -15.94 -5.66
CA ASP A 518 -17.62 -17.26 -5.25
C ASP A 518 -18.39 -17.74 -4.00
N TYR A 519 -19.09 -18.85 -4.12
CA TYR A 519 -19.92 -19.42 -3.05
C TYR A 519 -19.10 -19.75 -1.80
N LYS A 520 -17.94 -20.36 -1.98
CA LYS A 520 -17.10 -20.83 -0.88
C LYS A 520 -16.41 -19.72 -0.10
N THR A 521 -15.96 -18.67 -0.79
CA THR A 521 -15.19 -17.58 -0.20
C THR A 521 -16.00 -16.31 -0.01
N ASN A 522 -17.21 -16.27 -0.54
CA ASN A 522 -18.09 -15.09 -0.61
C ASN A 522 -17.41 -13.86 -1.27
N LYS A 523 -16.35 -14.08 -2.03
CA LYS A 523 -15.57 -13.04 -2.74
C LYS A 523 -16.02 -12.94 -4.18
N ILE A 524 -15.92 -11.72 -4.73
CA ILE A 524 -16.13 -11.51 -6.15
C ILE A 524 -14.83 -11.80 -6.87
N ARG A 525 -14.98 -12.55 -7.95
CA ARG A 525 -13.91 -12.89 -8.86
C ARG A 525 -14.21 -12.31 -10.23
N THR A 526 -13.20 -11.74 -10.85
CA THR A 526 -13.25 -11.36 -12.25
C THR A 526 -12.88 -12.58 -13.08
N VAL A 527 -13.76 -12.99 -13.95
CA VAL A 527 -13.55 -14.13 -14.86
C VAL A 527 -13.48 -13.57 -16.27
N PHE A 528 -12.32 -13.74 -16.91
CA PHE A 528 -12.12 -13.38 -18.30
C PHE A 528 -12.61 -14.50 -19.20
N THR A 529 -13.43 -14.17 -20.19
CA THR A 529 -14.09 -15.12 -21.08
C THR A 529 -13.50 -15.17 -22.48
N ASN A 530 -12.32 -14.57 -22.66
CA ASN A 530 -11.65 -14.49 -23.97
C ASN A 530 -11.37 -15.85 -24.63
N ASN A 531 -11.21 -16.92 -23.83
CA ASN A 531 -10.88 -18.25 -24.31
C ASN A 531 -12.10 -19.17 -24.47
N ILE A 532 -13.29 -18.67 -24.11
CA ILE A 532 -14.54 -19.42 -24.22
C ILE A 532 -15.17 -19.05 -25.56
N GLY A 533 -15.34 -20.04 -26.45
CA GLY A 533 -16.00 -19.86 -27.74
C GLY A 533 -17.46 -19.39 -27.65
N ALA A 534 -18.19 -19.39 -28.73
CA ALA A 534 -19.53 -18.81 -28.91
C ALA A 534 -20.63 -19.26 -27.90
N ASN A 535 -20.34 -20.20 -27.00
CA ASN A 535 -21.29 -20.70 -25.97
C ASN A 535 -21.57 -19.70 -24.82
N ILE A 536 -21.09 -18.46 -24.92
CA ILE A 536 -21.37 -17.39 -23.92
C ILE A 536 -22.80 -16.84 -24.08
N LEU A 537 -23.53 -17.21 -25.12
CA LEU A 537 -24.82 -16.59 -25.48
C LEU A 537 -25.95 -16.82 -24.47
N ASP A 538 -25.84 -17.82 -23.59
CA ASP A 538 -26.88 -18.16 -22.61
C ASP A 538 -26.59 -17.71 -21.17
N ILE A 539 -25.50 -16.96 -20.95
CA ILE A 539 -25.11 -16.54 -19.60
C ILE A 539 -25.91 -15.28 -19.20
N HIS A 540 -26.55 -15.33 -18.03
CA HIS A 540 -27.33 -14.21 -17.50
C HIS A 540 -27.00 -13.90 -16.02
N ASN A 541 -27.32 -12.71 -15.59
CA ASN A 541 -27.13 -12.30 -14.19
C ASN A 541 -28.00 -13.15 -13.27
N GLY A 542 -27.46 -13.60 -12.14
CA GLY A 542 -28.12 -14.49 -11.20
C GLY A 542 -27.90 -15.98 -11.47
N MET A 543 -27.32 -16.34 -12.62
CA MET A 543 -27.02 -17.73 -12.98
C MET A 543 -25.98 -18.32 -12.03
N LYS A 544 -26.24 -19.53 -11.55
CA LYS A 544 -25.27 -20.31 -10.74
C LYS A 544 -24.36 -21.08 -11.68
N VAL A 545 -23.07 -20.91 -11.51
CA VAL A 545 -22.06 -21.48 -12.43
C VAL A 545 -20.91 -22.16 -11.69
N GLU A 546 -20.38 -23.19 -12.32
CA GLU A 546 -19.06 -23.73 -12.05
C GLU A 546 -18.13 -23.35 -13.19
N ILE A 547 -17.06 -22.65 -12.82
CA ILE A 547 -16.07 -22.12 -13.77
C ILE A 547 -14.74 -22.76 -13.48
N ASN A 548 -14.15 -23.37 -14.48
CA ASN A 548 -12.79 -23.87 -14.42
C ASN A 548 -11.91 -23.06 -15.38
N GLY A 549 -10.74 -22.67 -14.90
CA GLY A 549 -9.83 -21.89 -15.72
C GLY A 549 -8.50 -21.59 -15.03
N GLU A 550 -7.64 -20.92 -15.76
CA GLU A 550 -6.33 -20.51 -15.30
C GLU A 550 -6.42 -19.34 -14.33
N TRP A 551 -5.89 -19.51 -13.13
CA TRP A 551 -5.80 -18.44 -12.14
C TRP A 551 -4.71 -17.44 -12.53
N ILE A 552 -5.05 -16.16 -12.54
CA ILE A 552 -4.08 -15.09 -12.74
C ILE A 552 -3.40 -14.83 -11.38
N PRO A 553 -2.08 -15.12 -11.25
CA PRO A 553 -1.36 -14.93 -10.00
C PRO A 553 -1.49 -13.50 -9.46
N PHE A 554 -1.63 -13.37 -8.12
CA PHE A 554 -1.77 -12.10 -7.40
C PHE A 554 -3.03 -11.29 -7.69
N SER A 555 -4.00 -11.84 -8.42
CA SER A 555 -5.30 -11.21 -8.65
C SER A 555 -6.43 -12.11 -8.15
N LEU A 556 -7.65 -11.57 -8.10
CA LEU A 556 -8.87 -12.36 -7.91
C LEU A 556 -9.46 -12.82 -9.24
N SER A 557 -8.66 -12.78 -10.28
CA SER A 557 -9.07 -12.99 -11.66
C SER A 557 -8.76 -14.42 -12.12
N LEU A 558 -9.59 -14.91 -13.01
CA LEU A 558 -9.50 -16.23 -13.62
C LEU A 558 -9.67 -16.07 -15.14
N ASN A 559 -8.80 -16.70 -15.94
CA ASN A 559 -9.07 -16.90 -17.37
C ASN A 559 -9.90 -18.17 -17.51
N ALA A 560 -11.19 -18.05 -17.80
CA ALA A 560 -12.07 -19.19 -17.91
C ALA A 560 -11.74 -20.01 -19.15
N GLU A 561 -11.71 -21.33 -18.98
CA GLU A 561 -11.68 -22.31 -20.06
C GLU A 561 -13.06 -22.98 -20.22
N THR A 562 -13.76 -23.16 -19.12
CA THR A 562 -15.12 -23.70 -19.14
C THR A 562 -16.02 -22.96 -18.15
N ILE A 563 -17.25 -22.74 -18.55
CA ILE A 563 -18.34 -22.26 -17.68
C ILE A 563 -19.49 -23.22 -17.85
N LYS A 564 -20.00 -23.77 -16.74
CA LYS A 564 -21.15 -24.66 -16.71
C LYS A 564 -22.18 -24.13 -15.75
N GLU A 565 -23.44 -24.12 -16.15
CA GLU A 565 -24.54 -23.87 -15.23
C GLU A 565 -24.67 -25.02 -14.24
N ILE A 566 -25.02 -24.71 -13.00
CA ILE A 566 -25.26 -25.68 -11.94
C ILE A 566 -26.54 -25.33 -11.19
N GLU A 567 -27.29 -26.33 -10.80
CA GLU A 567 -28.58 -26.13 -10.10
C GLU A 567 -28.36 -25.75 -8.63
N SER A 568 -27.33 -26.33 -8.00
CA SER A 568 -26.96 -26.09 -6.59
C SER A 568 -25.47 -25.89 -6.40
N PHE A 569 -25.08 -25.45 -5.18
CA PHE A 569 -23.67 -25.28 -4.80
C PHE A 569 -23.12 -26.43 -3.93
N ASP A 570 -23.79 -27.56 -3.93
CA ASP A 570 -23.38 -28.71 -3.12
C ASP A 570 -21.98 -29.24 -3.45
#